data_41171133c5db425237e8e20a9866b465
#
_entry.id   41171133c5db425237e8e20a9866b465
#
_cell.length_a   1.000
_cell.length_b   1.000
_cell.length_c   1.000
_cell.angle_alpha   90.00
_cell.angle_beta   90.00
_cell.angle_gamma   90.00
#
_symmetry.space_group_name_H-M   'P 1'
#
loop_
_entity.id
_entity.type
_entity.pdbx_description
1 polymer ?
#
loop_
_entity_poly.entity_id
_entity_poly.type
_entity_poly.pdbx_seq_one_letter_code
_entity_poly.pdbx_strand_id
1 'polypeptide(L)'
;MEFEAFKMDGLGNDFVIIDQRINSLNLSNDQILKICDRDFIGCDQLIYINKSQKADADVAFFNSDGSRSDACGNGTRCVAYLLSIEKNKKEIEISVSSKILKSKVLNNKDCLLYTSDAADDELG
;
A
#
# COMPACT_ATOMS: atom_id res chain seq x y z
N MET A 1 -18.34 -8.27 10.93
CA MET A 1 -16.95 -7.82 10.86
C MET A 1 -16.92 -6.32 10.65
N GLU A 2 -16.26 -5.61 11.52
CA GLU A 2 -16.10 -4.17 11.39
C GLU A 2 -14.63 -3.82 11.26
N PHE A 3 -14.30 -2.95 10.36
CA PHE A 3 -12.93 -2.47 10.21
C PHE A 3 -12.93 -1.12 9.50
N GLU A 4 -11.85 -0.40 9.67
CA GLU A 4 -11.66 0.86 8.97
C GLU A 4 -10.68 0.65 7.84
N ALA A 5 -10.98 1.25 6.71
CA ALA A 5 -10.14 1.14 5.54
C ALA A 5 -10.23 2.40 4.71
N PHE A 6 -9.22 2.60 3.86
CA PHE A 6 -9.25 3.67 2.88
C PHE A 6 -9.53 3.06 1.52
N LYS A 7 -10.37 3.71 0.75
CA LYS A 7 -10.58 3.30 -0.64
C LYS A 7 -9.90 4.35 -1.50
N MET A 8 -8.93 3.93 -2.30
CA MET A 8 -8.13 4.85 -3.11
C MET A 8 -7.97 4.35 -4.53
N ASP A 9 -7.81 5.31 -5.44
CA ASP A 9 -7.50 5.01 -6.82
C ASP A 9 -6.10 5.52 -7.14
N GLY A 10 -5.36 4.79 -7.94
CA GLY A 10 -4.05 5.22 -8.40
C GLY A 10 -3.83 4.81 -9.84
N LEU A 11 -3.92 5.73 -10.77
CA LEU A 11 -3.55 5.52 -12.19
C LEU A 11 -4.22 4.29 -12.80
N GLY A 12 -5.48 4.15 -12.60
CA GLY A 12 -6.25 3.08 -13.23
C GLY A 12 -6.50 1.87 -12.38
N ASN A 13 -5.91 1.80 -11.18
CA ASN A 13 -6.19 0.72 -10.23
C ASN A 13 -6.88 1.29 -9.02
N ASP A 14 -7.68 0.49 -8.36
CA ASP A 14 -8.28 0.90 -7.10
C ASP A 14 -7.91 -0.08 -6.01
N PHE A 15 -7.86 0.44 -4.79
CA PHE A 15 -7.32 -0.29 -3.66
C PHE A 15 -8.18 -0.11 -2.42
N VAL A 16 -8.28 -1.18 -1.63
CA VAL A 16 -8.75 -1.07 -0.24
C VAL A 16 -7.51 -1.19 0.63
N ILE A 17 -7.23 -0.18 1.43
CA ILE A 17 -6.03 -0.11 2.24
C ILE A 17 -6.41 -0.20 3.71
N ILE A 18 -5.84 -1.18 4.40
CA ILE A 18 -6.13 -1.44 5.80
C ILE A 18 -4.86 -1.23 6.61
N ASP A 19 -4.93 -0.30 7.57
CA ASP A 19 -3.77 0.02 8.41
C ASP A 19 -3.82 -0.87 9.64
N GLN A 20 -2.85 -1.77 9.76
CA GLN A 20 -2.75 -2.68 10.89
C GLN A 20 -1.60 -2.35 11.82
N ARG A 21 -1.07 -1.14 11.74
CA ARG A 21 0.07 -0.80 12.59
C ARG A 21 -0.28 -0.76 14.08
N ILE A 22 -1.51 -0.43 14.40
CA ILE A 22 -1.94 -0.39 15.79
C ILE A 22 -2.81 -1.59 16.11
N ASN A 23 -3.84 -1.82 15.33
CA ASN A 23 -4.75 -2.93 15.55
C ASN A 23 -4.63 -3.93 14.41
N SER A 24 -4.25 -5.14 14.74
CA SER A 24 -4.09 -6.17 13.73
C SER A 24 -5.46 -6.68 13.27
N LEU A 25 -5.62 -6.85 11.99
CA LEU A 25 -6.85 -7.40 11.42
C LEU A 25 -6.46 -8.53 10.50
N ASN A 26 -6.55 -9.75 11.00
CA ASN A 26 -6.14 -10.91 10.23
C ASN A 26 -7.33 -11.44 9.46
N LEU A 27 -7.47 -11.02 8.24
CA LEU A 27 -8.57 -11.45 7.39
C LEU A 27 -8.30 -12.81 6.80
N SER A 28 -9.32 -13.65 6.75
CA SER A 28 -9.21 -14.92 6.05
C SER A 28 -9.24 -14.68 4.56
N ASN A 29 -8.87 -15.68 3.80
CA ASN A 29 -8.92 -15.59 2.34
C ASN A 29 -10.34 -15.29 1.86
N ASP A 30 -11.34 -15.91 2.46
CA ASP A 30 -12.72 -15.66 2.09
C ASP A 30 -13.14 -14.22 2.38
N GLN A 31 -12.65 -13.65 3.46
CA GLN A 31 -12.95 -12.26 3.79
C GLN A 31 -12.29 -11.30 2.80
N ILE A 32 -11.07 -11.61 2.36
CA ILE A 32 -10.40 -10.80 1.34
C ILE A 32 -11.18 -10.87 0.02
N LEU A 33 -11.61 -12.06 -0.36
CA LEU A 33 -12.41 -12.22 -1.57
C LEU A 33 -13.69 -11.40 -1.49
N LYS A 34 -14.33 -11.39 -0.34
CA LYS A 34 -15.57 -10.64 -0.18
C LYS A 34 -15.34 -9.14 -0.26
N ILE A 35 -14.29 -8.64 0.37
CA ILE A 35 -13.99 -7.22 0.35
C ILE A 35 -13.67 -6.76 -1.08
N CYS A 36 -12.94 -7.58 -1.83
CA CYS A 36 -12.57 -7.22 -3.20
C CYS A 36 -13.71 -7.41 -4.20
N ASP A 37 -14.79 -8.07 -3.80
CA ASP A 37 -15.93 -8.29 -4.67
C ASP A 37 -16.59 -6.97 -5.00
N ARG A 38 -16.80 -6.69 -6.28
CA ARG A 38 -17.40 -5.44 -6.72
C ARG A 38 -18.84 -5.25 -6.26
N ASP A 39 -19.50 -6.32 -5.86
CA ASP A 39 -20.84 -6.21 -5.29
C ASP A 39 -20.82 -5.84 -3.82
N PHE A 40 -19.66 -5.81 -3.19
CA PHE A 40 -19.55 -5.41 -1.78
C PHE A 40 -18.77 -4.08 -1.74
N ILE A 41 -17.46 -4.08 -1.55
CA ILE A 41 -16.66 -2.86 -1.61
C ILE A 41 -16.00 -2.76 -2.97
N GLY A 42 -15.30 -3.81 -3.36
CA GLY A 42 -14.68 -3.88 -4.67
C GLY A 42 -13.33 -3.20 -4.75
N CYS A 43 -12.33 -3.90 -5.25
CA CYS A 43 -11.03 -3.30 -5.53
C CYS A 43 -10.21 -4.24 -6.38
N ASP A 44 -9.20 -3.69 -7.05
CA ASP A 44 -8.25 -4.49 -7.77
C ASP A 44 -7.31 -5.22 -6.82
N GLN A 45 -6.91 -4.56 -5.74
CA GLN A 45 -6.03 -5.16 -4.75
C GLN A 45 -6.35 -4.64 -3.36
N LEU A 46 -6.10 -5.48 -2.36
CA LEU A 46 -6.20 -5.12 -0.95
C LEU A 46 -4.79 -4.93 -0.43
N ILE A 47 -4.56 -3.89 0.34
CA ILE A 47 -3.23 -3.54 0.84
C ILE A 47 -3.28 -3.45 2.35
N TYR A 48 -2.33 -4.11 3.01
CA TYR A 48 -2.13 -3.94 4.44
C TYR A 48 -0.95 -3.01 4.67
N ILE A 49 -1.10 -2.08 5.61
CA ILE A 49 0.01 -1.28 6.12
C ILE A 49 0.38 -1.85 7.47
N ASN A 50 1.60 -2.36 7.59
CA ASN A 50 2.08 -3.02 8.80
C ASN A 50 3.21 -2.21 9.42
N LYS A 51 3.52 -2.46 10.69
CA LYS A 51 4.65 -1.82 11.32
C LYS A 51 5.95 -2.27 10.68
N SER A 52 6.93 -1.39 10.67
CA SER A 52 8.25 -1.71 10.19
C SER A 52 9.27 -1.11 11.14
N GLN A 53 10.36 -1.82 11.37
CA GLN A 53 11.48 -1.28 12.13
C GLN A 53 12.55 -0.68 11.24
N LYS A 54 12.48 -0.90 9.94
CA LYS A 54 13.48 -0.43 9.01
C LYS A 54 12.98 0.71 8.14
N ALA A 55 11.69 0.85 7.99
CA ALA A 55 11.08 1.83 7.11
C ALA A 55 9.92 2.50 7.82
N ASP A 56 9.26 3.42 7.14
CA ASP A 56 8.08 4.07 7.73
C ASP A 56 6.94 3.08 7.89
N ALA A 57 6.85 2.12 7.00
CA ALA A 57 5.86 1.04 7.11
C ALA A 57 6.28 -0.12 6.23
N ASP A 58 5.72 -1.29 6.52
CA ASP A 58 5.85 -2.46 5.68
C ASP A 58 4.48 -2.69 5.04
N VAL A 59 4.46 -3.09 3.78
CA VAL A 59 3.21 -3.17 3.03
C VAL A 59 3.09 -4.55 2.38
N ALA A 60 1.90 -5.10 2.43
CA ALA A 60 1.60 -6.37 1.78
C ALA A 60 0.43 -6.18 0.84
N PHE A 61 0.53 -6.76 -0.34
CA PHE A 61 -0.50 -6.65 -1.37
C PHE A 61 -1.18 -7.98 -1.60
N PHE A 62 -2.50 -7.95 -1.77
CA PHE A 62 -3.28 -9.14 -2.10
C PHE A 62 -4.14 -8.85 -3.32
N ASN A 63 -4.15 -9.78 -4.25
CA ASN A 63 -5.00 -9.68 -5.42
C ASN A 63 -6.46 -9.93 -5.05
N SER A 64 -7.36 -9.61 -5.94
CA SER A 64 -8.79 -9.77 -5.68
C SER A 64 -9.20 -11.23 -5.49
N ASP A 65 -8.36 -12.18 -5.89
CA ASP A 65 -8.64 -13.59 -5.67
C ASP A 65 -8.05 -14.09 -4.34
N GLY A 66 -7.49 -13.21 -3.52
CA GLY A 66 -6.93 -13.57 -2.22
C GLY A 66 -5.48 -13.99 -2.28
N SER A 67 -4.87 -14.10 -3.46
CA SER A 67 -3.48 -14.51 -3.55
C SER A 67 -2.56 -13.33 -3.24
N ARG A 68 -1.36 -13.64 -2.74
CA ARG A 68 -0.38 -12.62 -2.43
C ARG A 68 0.21 -12.07 -3.72
N SER A 69 0.35 -10.77 -3.79
CA SER A 69 1.03 -10.11 -4.89
C SER A 69 2.39 -9.60 -4.42
N ASP A 70 3.37 -9.60 -5.30
CA ASP A 70 4.71 -9.19 -4.91
C ASP A 70 4.82 -7.69 -4.71
N ALA A 71 4.29 -6.91 -5.61
CA ALA A 71 4.40 -5.47 -5.50
C ALA A 71 3.45 -4.81 -6.50
N CYS A 72 3.09 -3.57 -6.20
CA CYS A 72 2.29 -2.76 -7.10
C CYS A 72 2.73 -1.32 -6.94
N GLY A 73 3.30 -0.74 -7.98
CA GLY A 73 3.77 0.64 -7.93
C GLY A 73 2.68 1.63 -7.61
N ASN A 74 1.50 1.46 -8.23
CA ASN A 74 0.38 2.36 -7.98
C ASN A 74 -0.10 2.27 -6.53
N GLY A 75 -0.20 1.05 -6.00
CA GLY A 75 -0.61 0.88 -4.61
C GLY A 75 0.40 1.45 -3.64
N THR A 76 1.69 1.27 -3.92
CA THR A 76 2.74 1.82 -3.08
C THR A 76 2.66 3.35 -3.06
N ARG A 77 2.37 3.96 -4.19
CA ARG A 77 2.20 5.42 -4.24
C ARG A 77 1.03 5.88 -3.40
N CYS A 78 -0.07 5.13 -3.41
CA CYS A 78 -1.22 5.47 -2.57
C CYS A 78 -0.85 5.41 -1.09
N VAL A 79 -0.14 4.38 -0.68
CA VAL A 79 0.29 4.25 0.72
C VAL A 79 1.26 5.37 1.08
N ALA A 80 2.20 5.68 0.19
CA ALA A 80 3.14 6.76 0.43
C ALA A 80 2.42 8.08 0.64
N TYR A 81 1.41 8.35 -0.14
CA TYR A 81 0.63 9.57 0.00
C TYR A 81 -0.05 9.63 1.37
N LEU A 82 -0.68 8.53 1.79
CA LEU A 82 -1.32 8.49 3.10
C LEU A 82 -0.31 8.71 4.22
N LEU A 83 0.84 8.06 4.14
CA LEU A 83 1.85 8.20 5.18
C LEU A 83 2.47 9.59 5.18
N SER A 84 2.59 10.22 4.02
CA SER A 84 3.14 11.57 3.95
C SER A 84 2.25 12.57 4.68
N ILE A 85 0.95 12.40 4.58
CA ILE A 85 0.01 13.26 5.29
C ILE A 85 0.08 12.98 6.79
N GLU A 86 0.08 11.71 7.17
CA GLU A 86 0.10 11.35 8.58
C GLU A 86 1.38 11.84 9.27
N LYS A 87 2.52 11.67 8.64
CA LYS A 87 3.80 12.00 9.23
C LYS A 87 4.28 13.40 8.90
N ASN A 88 3.53 14.10 8.08
CA ASN A 88 3.86 15.47 7.67
C ASN A 88 5.26 15.55 7.09
N LYS A 89 5.59 14.64 6.19
CA LYS A 89 6.86 14.67 5.47
C LYS A 89 6.66 14.11 4.08
N LYS A 90 7.52 14.52 3.16
CA LYS A 90 7.36 14.15 1.75
C LYS A 90 8.13 12.91 1.36
N GLU A 91 9.15 12.56 2.13
CA GLU A 91 9.94 11.38 1.79
C GLU A 91 9.54 10.24 2.69
N ILE A 92 9.07 9.15 2.09
CA ILE A 92 8.51 8.02 2.80
C ILE A 92 9.25 6.76 2.35
N GLU A 93 9.66 5.95 3.31
CA GLU A 93 10.26 4.66 3.00
C GLU A 93 9.25 3.56 3.30
N ILE A 94 9.08 2.66 2.36
CA ILE A 94 8.12 1.57 2.49
C ILE A 94 8.85 0.27 2.18
N SER A 95 8.74 -0.72 3.06
CA SER A 95 9.31 -2.02 2.75
C SER A 95 8.24 -2.92 2.15
N VAL A 96 8.60 -3.63 1.10
CA VAL A 96 7.74 -4.60 0.44
C VAL A 96 8.58 -5.82 0.17
N SER A 97 8.22 -6.96 0.73
CA SER A 97 8.96 -8.21 0.51
C SER A 97 10.45 -8.04 0.77
N SER A 98 10.78 -7.39 1.87
CA SER A 98 12.16 -7.16 2.32
C SER A 98 12.94 -6.14 1.51
N LYS A 99 12.34 -5.53 0.50
CA LYS A 99 12.97 -4.44 -0.22
C LYS A 99 12.45 -3.14 0.32
N ILE A 100 13.30 -2.14 0.38
CA ILE A 100 12.89 -0.80 0.81
C ILE A 100 12.75 0.08 -0.40
N LEU A 101 11.53 0.59 -0.59
CA LEU A 101 11.24 1.52 -1.66
C LEU A 101 11.20 2.92 -1.06
N LYS A 102 11.84 3.86 -1.72
CA LYS A 102 11.80 5.24 -1.30
C LYS A 102 10.83 5.98 -2.19
N SER A 103 10.02 6.82 -1.57
CA SER A 103 8.99 7.53 -2.27
C SER A 103 9.07 9.00 -1.90
N LYS A 104 8.93 9.86 -2.88
CA LYS A 104 8.89 11.29 -2.64
C LYS A 104 7.57 11.81 -3.16
N VAL A 105 6.75 12.33 -2.26
CA VAL A 105 5.44 12.87 -2.63
C VAL A 105 5.65 14.29 -3.12
N LEU A 106 5.30 14.53 -4.37
CA LEU A 106 5.58 15.82 -5.01
C LEU A 106 4.44 16.79 -4.78
N ASN A 107 3.26 16.44 -5.21
CA ASN A 107 2.12 17.28 -5.06
C ASN A 107 0.93 16.44 -4.85
N ASN A 108 0.10 16.71 -3.95
CA ASN A 108 -1.14 15.97 -3.73
C ASN A 108 -0.89 14.48 -3.85
N LYS A 109 -1.29 13.85 -4.93
CA LYS A 109 -1.13 12.41 -5.10
C LYS A 109 0.06 12.04 -5.97
N ASP A 110 0.79 13.00 -6.50
CA ASP A 110 1.92 12.69 -7.33
C ASP A 110 3.11 12.27 -6.50
N CYS A 111 3.80 11.23 -6.92
CA CYS A 111 4.83 10.65 -6.12
C CYS A 111 5.86 9.99 -7.02
N LEU A 112 7.12 10.18 -6.72
CA LEU A 112 8.20 9.45 -7.34
C LEU A 112 8.49 8.23 -6.48
N LEU A 113 8.66 7.08 -7.13
CA LEU A 113 8.87 5.83 -6.43
C LEU A 113 10.14 5.18 -6.95
N TYR A 114 11.03 4.80 -6.07
CA TYR A 114 12.27 4.13 -6.45
C TYR A 114 12.74 3.24 -5.31
N THR A 115 13.63 2.30 -5.62
CA THR A 115 14.16 1.40 -4.60
C THR A 115 15.52 1.90 -4.15
N SER A 116 15.86 1.59 -2.92
CA SER A 116 17.13 2.05 -2.40
C SER A 116 18.30 1.33 -3.03
N ASP A 117 18.14 0.06 -3.38
CA ASP A 117 19.25 -0.68 -3.99
C ASP A 117 19.35 -0.41 -5.47
N ALA A 118 18.35 0.19 -6.07
CA ALA A 118 18.41 0.56 -7.46
C ALA A 118 18.42 2.04 -7.63
N ALA A 119 18.88 2.72 -6.65
CA ALA A 119 18.85 4.16 -6.68
C ALA A 119 19.65 4.72 -7.79
N ASP A 120 20.59 3.99 -8.25
CA ASP A 120 21.39 4.46 -9.35
C ASP A 120 20.64 4.32 -10.63
N ASP A 121 19.57 3.62 -10.68
CA ASP A 121 18.92 3.53 -11.86
C ASP A 121 18.10 4.61 -12.12
N GLU A 122 17.88 5.11 -12.06
CA GLU A 122 17.16 5.88 -12.27
C GLU A 122 15.97 5.87 -12.04
N LEU A 123 15.47 6.58 -11.77
CA LEU A 123 14.27 6.75 -11.49
C LEU A 123 13.46 6.80 -12.59
N GLY A 124 13.76 6.32 -13.40
CA GLY A 124 12.96 6.11 -14.50
C GLY A 124 12.39 7.01 -15.12
#